data_4d69a912ef3aa1a388950435f5a849f4
#
_entry.id   4d69a912ef3aa1a388950435f5a849f4
#
_cell.length_a   1.000
_cell.length_b   1.000
_cell.length_c   1.000
_cell.angle_alpha   90.00
_cell.angle_beta   90.00
_cell.angle_gamma   90.00
#
_symmetry.space_group_name_H-M   'P 1'
#
loop_
_entity.id
_entity.type
_entity.pdbx_description
1 polymer ?
#
loop_
_entity_poly.entity_id
_entity_poly.type
_entity_poly.pdbx_seq_one_letter_code
_entity_poly.pdbx_strand_id
1 'polypeptide(L)'
;MNPIPGIQRQFALDEIAGLGYFKSIDWFESIDSTNKQLVQSVRQQTTPLPALVAADRQSSGVGRGSHQWWSPTGCLMFSMAIPIGDSDLSDADTLDDSCVSSALLPLRVGYAVAECLELFSSAKPLVKWPNDEIGRAHV
;
A
#
# COMPACT_ATOMS: atom_id res chain seq x y z
N MET A 1 -6.34 10.74 -26.46
CA MET A 1 -4.87 10.96 -26.34
C MET A 1 -4.46 10.33 -25.03
N ASN A 2 -3.75 9.20 -25.06
CA ASN A 2 -3.26 8.61 -23.80
C ASN A 2 -2.15 9.52 -23.26
N PRO A 3 -2.23 9.95 -21.99
CA PRO A 3 -1.20 10.78 -21.40
C PRO A 3 0.15 10.04 -21.36
N ILE A 4 1.21 10.80 -21.49
CA ILE A 4 2.58 10.27 -21.47
C ILE A 4 2.85 9.71 -20.07
N PRO A 5 3.27 8.44 -19.91
CA PRO A 5 3.38 7.79 -18.60
C PRO A 5 4.21 8.57 -17.56
N GLY A 6 5.26 9.26 -18.00
CA GLY A 6 6.09 10.08 -17.11
C GLY A 6 5.39 11.33 -16.54
N ILE A 7 4.49 11.95 -17.30
CA ILE A 7 3.72 13.12 -16.83
C ILE A 7 2.69 12.69 -15.78
N GLN A 8 2.05 11.54 -15.97
CA GLN A 8 1.11 11.01 -14.98
C GLN A 8 1.80 10.67 -13.67
N ARG A 9 2.99 10.07 -13.74
CA ARG A 9 3.80 9.75 -12.56
C ARG A 9 4.17 10.99 -11.78
N GLN A 10 4.69 12.03 -12.46
CA GLN A 10 5.07 13.27 -11.80
C GLN A 10 3.87 13.95 -11.12
N PHE A 11 2.74 14.01 -11.80
CA PHE A 11 1.50 14.53 -11.21
C PHE A 11 1.09 13.75 -9.95
N ALA A 12 1.12 12.42 -9.99
CA ALA A 12 0.80 11.60 -8.84
C ALA A 12 1.78 11.80 -7.67
N LEU A 13 3.08 11.95 -7.96
CA LEU A 13 4.08 12.25 -6.94
C LEU A 13 3.84 13.60 -6.28
N ASP A 14 3.52 14.63 -7.07
CA ASP A 14 3.25 15.98 -6.57
C ASP A 14 1.99 15.99 -5.69
N GLU A 15 0.93 15.30 -6.08
CA GLU A 15 -0.30 15.15 -5.29
C GLU A 15 -0.04 14.43 -3.97
N ILE A 16 0.67 13.29 -4.02
CA ILE A 16 0.98 12.51 -2.80
C ILE A 16 1.90 13.31 -1.87
N ALA A 17 2.90 14.00 -2.42
CA ALA A 17 3.80 14.86 -1.64
C ALA A 17 3.02 16.04 -1.03
N GLY A 18 2.06 16.59 -1.77
CA GLY A 18 1.19 17.69 -1.32
C GLY A 18 0.34 17.34 -0.09
N LEU A 19 0.05 16.04 0.16
CA LEU A 19 -0.63 15.59 1.37
C LEU A 19 0.20 15.83 2.64
N GLY A 20 1.52 15.99 2.53
CA GLY A 20 2.42 16.25 3.66
C GLY A 20 2.56 15.08 4.66
N TYR A 21 2.00 13.91 4.35
CA TYR A 21 2.02 12.77 5.25
C TYR A 21 3.34 11.98 5.17
N PHE A 22 3.81 11.71 3.94
CA PHE A 22 5.04 10.94 3.76
C PHE A 22 6.28 11.83 3.82
N LYS A 23 7.32 11.34 4.51
CA LYS A 23 8.64 12.00 4.56
C LYS A 23 9.57 11.52 3.46
N SER A 24 9.27 10.38 2.86
CA SER A 24 9.97 9.83 1.70
C SER A 24 8.98 9.18 0.75
N ILE A 25 9.14 9.47 -0.54
CA ILE A 25 8.34 8.90 -1.62
C ILE A 25 9.29 8.53 -2.74
N ASP A 26 9.37 7.24 -3.04
CA ASP A 26 10.19 6.70 -4.14
C ASP A 26 9.28 6.01 -5.15
N TRP A 27 9.44 6.33 -6.44
CA TRP A 27 8.71 5.70 -7.53
C TRP A 27 9.67 5.13 -8.56
N PHE A 28 9.56 3.83 -8.81
CA PHE A 28 10.39 3.10 -9.75
C PHE A 28 9.61 2.74 -11.01
N GLU A 29 10.23 2.85 -12.17
CA GLU A 29 9.65 2.32 -13.40
C GLU A 29 9.59 0.79 -13.37
N SER A 30 10.63 0.17 -12.82
CA SER A 30 10.69 -1.27 -12.63
C SER A 30 11.56 -1.61 -11.42
N ILE A 31 11.08 -2.52 -10.59
CA ILE A 31 11.78 -2.99 -9.40
C ILE A 31 11.48 -4.48 -9.21
N ASP A 32 12.27 -5.17 -8.39
CA ASP A 32 11.95 -6.56 -8.02
C ASP A 32 10.69 -6.62 -7.14
N SER A 33 10.65 -5.83 -6.07
CA SER A 33 9.50 -5.74 -5.17
C SER A 33 9.54 -4.44 -4.35
N THR A 34 8.45 -3.68 -4.36
CA THR A 34 8.29 -2.47 -3.54
C THR A 34 8.45 -2.78 -2.05
N ASN A 35 7.90 -3.93 -1.62
CA ASN A 35 7.99 -4.36 -0.22
C ASN A 35 9.43 -4.71 0.19
N LYS A 36 10.16 -5.47 -0.62
CA LYS A 36 11.57 -5.79 -0.32
C LYS A 36 12.41 -4.54 -0.23
N GLN A 37 12.24 -3.63 -1.20
CA GLN A 37 12.95 -2.35 -1.22
C GLN A 37 12.70 -1.56 0.06
N LEU A 38 11.43 -1.37 0.42
CA LEU A 38 11.06 -0.58 1.59
C LEU A 38 11.56 -1.22 2.88
N VAL A 39 11.39 -2.53 3.07
CA VAL A 39 11.90 -3.26 4.24
C VAL A 39 13.41 -3.13 4.37
N GLN A 40 14.14 -3.22 3.25
CA GLN A 40 15.60 -3.03 3.25
C GLN A 40 15.99 -1.61 3.66
N SER A 41 15.36 -0.59 3.09
CA SER A 41 15.63 0.81 3.40
C SER A 41 15.33 1.15 4.86
N VAL A 42 14.24 0.63 5.41
CA VAL A 42 13.89 0.81 6.83
C VAL A 42 14.92 0.11 7.74
N ARG A 43 15.33 -1.12 7.44
CA ARG A 43 16.35 -1.86 8.21
C ARG A 43 17.70 -1.16 8.18
N GLN A 44 18.06 -0.56 7.08
CA GLN A 44 19.30 0.20 6.93
C GLN A 44 19.21 1.63 7.48
N GLN A 45 18.03 2.04 7.95
CA GLN A 45 17.75 3.39 8.44
C GLN A 45 18.10 4.49 7.40
N THR A 46 17.94 4.16 6.11
CA THR A 46 18.24 5.09 5.01
C THR A 46 17.03 5.91 4.58
N THR A 47 15.84 5.59 5.10
CA THR A 47 14.60 6.25 4.70
C THR A 47 13.86 6.81 5.91
N PRO A 48 13.48 8.10 5.92
CA PRO A 48 12.65 8.67 6.98
C PRO A 48 11.21 8.17 6.88
N LEU A 49 10.58 7.92 8.03
CA LEU A 49 9.19 7.46 8.13
C LEU A 49 8.22 8.60 8.46
N PRO A 50 6.99 8.54 7.98
CA PRO A 50 6.37 7.57 7.08
C PRO A 50 6.97 7.60 5.67
N ALA A 51 7.06 6.43 5.02
CA ALA A 51 7.64 6.29 3.70
C ALA A 51 6.73 5.50 2.75
N LEU A 52 6.77 5.86 1.47
CA LEU A 52 6.05 5.20 0.37
C LEU A 52 7.04 4.77 -0.70
N VAL A 53 6.93 3.55 -1.17
CA VAL A 53 7.60 3.05 -2.37
C VAL A 53 6.55 2.56 -3.35
N ALA A 54 6.54 3.09 -4.56
CA ALA A 54 5.65 2.70 -5.64
C ALA A 54 6.43 2.22 -6.87
N ALA A 55 5.80 1.46 -7.74
CA ALA A 55 6.41 0.99 -8.99
C ALA A 55 5.36 0.80 -10.09
N ASP A 56 5.80 1.01 -11.35
CA ASP A 56 4.97 0.69 -12.53
C ASP A 56 4.98 -0.82 -12.83
N ARG A 57 6.07 -1.51 -12.47
CA ARG A 57 6.21 -2.97 -12.65
C ARG A 57 7.04 -3.60 -11.54
N GLN A 58 6.67 -4.81 -11.16
CA GLN A 58 7.49 -5.66 -10.30
C GLN A 58 7.87 -6.95 -11.04
N SER A 59 9.15 -7.33 -10.97
CA SER A 59 9.66 -8.58 -11.55
C SER A 59 9.54 -9.78 -10.60
N SER A 60 9.47 -9.52 -9.29
CA SER A 60 9.43 -10.55 -8.24
C SER A 60 8.52 -10.11 -7.09
N GLY A 61 7.29 -9.69 -7.44
CA GLY A 61 6.27 -9.33 -6.45
C GLY A 61 6.03 -10.50 -5.48
N VAL A 62 6.02 -10.22 -4.18
CA VAL A 62 5.93 -11.24 -3.12
C VAL A 62 4.54 -11.21 -2.51
N GLY A 63 3.87 -12.37 -2.54
CA GLY A 63 2.66 -12.64 -1.80
C GLY A 63 2.94 -13.33 -0.46
N ARG A 64 1.91 -13.81 0.21
CA ARG A 64 2.04 -14.59 1.44
C ARG A 64 2.65 -15.97 1.14
N GLY A 65 3.52 -16.43 2.03
CA GLY A 65 4.23 -17.70 1.86
C GLY A 65 5.17 -17.67 0.66
N SER A 66 5.05 -18.63 -0.25
CA SER A 66 5.85 -18.76 -1.47
C SER A 66 5.18 -18.20 -2.73
N HIS A 67 4.03 -17.53 -2.59
CA HIS A 67 3.29 -17.03 -3.75
C HIS A 67 3.98 -15.82 -4.37
N GLN A 68 4.08 -15.83 -5.69
CA GLN A 68 4.50 -14.66 -6.46
C GLN A 68 3.26 -13.90 -6.96
N TRP A 69 3.31 -12.58 -6.85
CA TRP A 69 2.32 -11.72 -7.47
C TRP A 69 2.69 -11.47 -8.92
N TRP A 70 1.75 -11.72 -9.80
CA TRP A 70 1.86 -11.25 -11.17
C TRP A 70 1.52 -9.76 -11.20
N SER A 71 2.48 -8.94 -11.63
CA SER A 71 2.42 -7.48 -11.54
C SER A 71 2.64 -6.85 -12.92
N PRO A 72 1.69 -6.99 -13.85
CA PRO A 72 1.80 -6.40 -15.18
C PRO A 72 1.65 -4.87 -15.11
N THR A 73 1.99 -4.20 -16.21
CA THR A 73 1.74 -2.77 -16.39
C THR A 73 0.24 -2.47 -16.23
N GLY A 74 -0.07 -1.41 -15.49
CA GLY A 74 -1.44 -1.00 -15.19
C GLY A 74 -1.95 -1.43 -13.82
N CYS A 75 -1.18 -2.25 -13.08
CA CYS A 75 -1.46 -2.51 -11.68
C CYS A 75 -0.91 -1.39 -10.81
N LEU A 76 -1.64 -1.03 -9.75
CA LEU A 76 -1.14 -0.13 -8.71
C LEU A 76 -0.31 -0.96 -7.72
N MET A 77 1.00 -0.73 -7.73
CA MET A 77 1.94 -1.45 -6.87
C MET A 77 2.64 -0.48 -5.95
N PHE A 78 2.38 -0.58 -4.66
CA PHE A 78 3.03 0.25 -3.67
C PHE A 78 3.19 -0.48 -2.33
N SER A 79 4.09 0.04 -1.52
CA SER A 79 4.29 -0.37 -0.12
C SER A 79 4.48 0.86 0.73
N MET A 80 3.92 0.85 1.93
CA MET A 80 4.06 1.93 2.90
C MET A 80 4.71 1.41 4.18
N ALA A 81 5.59 2.21 4.76
CA ALA A 81 6.09 2.02 6.11
C ALA A 81 5.63 3.19 6.98
N ILE A 82 4.89 2.88 8.03
CA ILE A 82 4.40 3.85 9.00
C ILE A 82 4.98 3.54 10.37
N PRO A 83 5.36 4.56 11.18
CA PRO A 83 5.75 4.33 12.55
C PRO A 83 4.52 3.90 13.35
N ILE A 84 4.66 2.83 14.12
CA ILE A 84 3.66 2.39 15.10
C ILE A 84 4.19 2.78 16.46
N GLY A 85 3.42 3.53 17.25
CA GLY A 85 3.80 3.90 18.61
C GLY A 85 3.77 2.69 19.55
N ASP A 86 4.53 2.73 20.65
CA ASP A 86 4.52 1.65 21.64
C ASP A 86 3.13 1.44 22.27
N SER A 87 2.30 2.47 22.31
CA SER A 87 0.89 2.40 22.72
C SER A 87 0.01 1.58 21.76
N ASP A 88 0.42 1.46 20.50
CA ASP A 88 -0.34 0.71 19.48
C ASP A 88 -0.11 -0.80 19.56
N LEU A 89 0.88 -1.22 20.36
CA LEU A 89 1.26 -2.63 20.55
C LEU A 89 0.83 -3.20 21.90
N SER A 90 0.31 -2.37 22.81
CA SER A 90 -0.08 -2.80 24.14
C SER A 90 -1.41 -3.57 24.13
N ASP A 91 -1.31 -4.75 24.65
CA ASP A 91 -2.30 -5.72 25.11
C ASP A 91 -3.76 -5.57 24.67
N ALA A 92 -4.23 -6.63 24.05
CA ALA A 92 -5.59 -6.86 23.55
C ALA A 92 -6.72 -6.82 24.62
N ASP A 93 -6.41 -6.46 25.86
CA ASP A 93 -7.37 -6.52 26.99
C ASP A 93 -7.95 -5.17 27.42
N THR A 94 -7.50 -4.05 26.86
CA THR A 94 -8.12 -2.75 27.12
C THR A 94 -8.83 -2.25 25.86
N LEU A 95 -10.16 -2.26 25.89
CA LEU A 95 -11.05 -1.68 24.88
C LEU A 95 -10.97 -0.12 24.90
N ASP A 96 -9.79 0.45 24.93
CA ASP A 96 -9.63 1.87 24.71
C ASP A 96 -9.52 2.12 23.21
N ASP A 97 -10.34 3.03 22.72
CA ASP A 97 -10.55 3.34 21.29
C ASP A 97 -9.29 3.85 20.56
N SER A 98 -8.18 4.02 21.28
CA SER A 98 -6.87 4.46 20.79
C SER A 98 -5.93 3.30 20.39
N CYS A 99 -6.21 2.06 20.80
CA CYS A 99 -5.35 0.92 20.56
C CYS A 99 -5.77 0.18 19.29
N VAL A 100 -5.12 0.48 18.17
CA VAL A 100 -5.24 -0.34 16.96
C VAL A 100 -4.48 -1.64 17.19
N SER A 101 -5.18 -2.69 17.61
CA SER A 101 -4.59 -4.03 17.62
C SER A 101 -3.95 -4.29 16.26
N SER A 102 -2.66 -4.60 16.23
CA SER A 102 -1.90 -4.92 15.01
C SER A 102 -2.56 -6.04 14.19
N ALA A 103 -3.35 -6.89 14.85
CA ALA A 103 -4.14 -7.95 14.22
C ALA A 103 -5.29 -7.41 13.33
N LEU A 104 -5.84 -6.23 13.64
CA LEU A 104 -6.92 -5.62 12.87
C LEU A 104 -6.41 -4.65 11.77
N LEU A 105 -5.12 -4.33 11.77
CA LEU A 105 -4.54 -3.41 10.79
C LEU A 105 -4.80 -3.84 9.34
N PRO A 106 -4.60 -5.11 8.94
CA PRO A 106 -4.90 -5.54 7.57
C PRO A 106 -6.36 -5.33 7.17
N LEU A 107 -7.28 -5.57 8.09
CA LEU A 107 -8.72 -5.38 7.84
C LEU A 107 -9.07 -3.88 7.68
N ARG A 108 -8.50 -3.02 8.52
CA ARG A 108 -8.71 -1.56 8.42
C ARG A 108 -8.15 -1.01 7.12
N VAL A 109 -6.96 -1.46 6.72
CA VAL A 109 -6.36 -1.06 5.44
C VAL A 109 -7.22 -1.56 4.28
N GLY A 110 -7.65 -2.83 4.29
CA GLY A 110 -8.55 -3.36 3.28
C GLY A 110 -9.85 -2.56 3.18
N TYR A 111 -10.49 -2.26 4.30
CA TYR A 111 -11.72 -1.46 4.31
C TYR A 111 -11.49 -0.05 3.72
N ALA A 112 -10.42 0.64 4.11
CA ALA A 112 -10.09 1.96 3.58
C ALA A 112 -9.80 1.93 2.07
N VAL A 113 -9.13 0.88 1.58
CA VAL A 113 -8.91 0.69 0.14
C VAL A 113 -10.22 0.44 -0.58
N ALA A 114 -11.12 -0.39 -0.02
CA ALA A 114 -12.44 -0.64 -0.60
C ALA A 114 -13.25 0.66 -0.73
N GLU A 115 -13.31 1.49 0.31
CA GLU A 115 -13.98 2.81 0.26
C GLU A 115 -13.36 3.71 -0.82
N CYS A 116 -12.04 3.75 -0.93
CA CYS A 116 -11.38 4.51 -2.00
C CYS A 116 -11.76 4.00 -3.39
N LEU A 117 -11.81 2.68 -3.59
CA LEU A 117 -12.16 2.09 -4.88
C LEU A 117 -13.62 2.36 -5.29
N GLU A 118 -14.53 2.49 -4.33
CA GLU A 118 -15.93 2.87 -4.62
C GLU A 118 -16.04 4.26 -5.28
N LEU A 119 -15.09 5.16 -5.02
CA LEU A 119 -15.07 6.49 -5.64
C LEU A 119 -14.75 6.43 -7.15
N PHE A 120 -14.08 5.38 -7.61
CA PHE A 120 -13.60 5.24 -8.98
C PHE A 120 -14.34 4.16 -9.78
N SER A 121 -15.22 3.39 -9.14
CA SER A 121 -15.92 2.27 -9.76
C SER A 121 -17.39 2.25 -9.39
N SER A 122 -18.26 1.94 -10.37
CA SER A 122 -19.66 1.63 -10.12
C SER A 122 -19.88 0.25 -9.47
N ALA A 123 -18.84 -0.60 -9.47
CA ALA A 123 -18.88 -1.89 -8.81
C ALA A 123 -18.46 -1.72 -7.35
N LYS A 124 -19.26 -2.29 -6.41
CA LYS A 124 -18.89 -2.32 -5.01
C LYS A 124 -17.80 -3.37 -4.80
N PRO A 125 -16.60 -2.99 -4.38
CA PRO A 125 -15.58 -3.96 -3.98
C PRO A 125 -16.05 -4.71 -2.73
N LEU A 126 -15.66 -5.97 -2.61
CA LEU A 126 -15.91 -6.80 -1.45
C LEU A 126 -14.57 -7.14 -0.81
N VAL A 127 -14.45 -6.91 0.49
CA VAL A 127 -13.28 -7.31 1.25
C VAL A 127 -13.41 -8.78 1.59
N LYS A 128 -12.49 -9.60 1.07
CA LYS A 128 -12.35 -11.00 1.46
C LYS A 128 -11.33 -11.09 2.58
N TRP A 129 -11.78 -11.66 3.70
CA TRP A 129 -10.92 -11.88 4.86
C TRP A 129 -9.63 -12.63 4.47
N PRO A 130 -8.45 -12.22 4.95
CA PRO A 130 -8.24 -11.09 5.87
C PRO A 130 -7.88 -9.76 5.20
N ASN A 131 -7.61 -9.71 3.89
CA ASN A 131 -7.04 -8.52 3.25
C ASN A 131 -7.12 -8.51 1.71
N ASP A 132 -7.95 -9.34 1.11
CA ASP A 132 -8.11 -9.39 -0.33
C ASP A 132 -9.33 -8.57 -0.75
N GLU A 133 -9.15 -7.70 -1.75
CA GLU A 133 -10.24 -7.00 -2.40
C GLU A 133 -10.74 -7.82 -3.60
N ILE A 134 -12.03 -8.08 -3.65
CA ILE A 134 -12.64 -8.77 -4.79
C ILE A 134 -13.60 -7.80 -5.45
N GLY A 135 -13.23 -7.35 -6.65
CA GLY A 135 -14.20 -6.77 -7.56
C GLY A 135 -15.22 -7.83 -7.99
N ARG A 136 -16.40 -7.42 -8.48
CA ARG A 136 -17.34 -8.35 -9.14
C ARG A 136 -16.68 -8.87 -10.41
N ALA A 137 -15.86 -9.86 -10.29
CA ALA A 137 -15.38 -10.67 -11.39
C ALA A 137 -16.04 -12.04 -11.25
N HIS A 138 -16.93 -12.30 -12.18
CA HIS A 138 -17.39 -13.61 -12.57
C HIS A 138 -18.18 -14.42 -11.53
N VAL A 139 -19.47 -14.29 -11.61
CA VAL A 139 -20.37 -15.45 -11.47
C VAL A 139 -20.40 -16.15 -12.80
#